data_3e5188d9d1053b9f961bf3af1da341d9
#
_entry.id   3e5188d9d1053b9f961bf3af1da341d9
#
_cell.length_a   1.000
_cell.length_b   1.000
_cell.length_c   1.000
_cell.angle_alpha   90.00
_cell.angle_beta   90.00
_cell.angle_gamma   90.00
#
_symmetry.space_group_name_H-M   'P 1'
#
loop_
_entity.id
_entity.type
_entity.pdbx_description
1 polymer ?
#
loop_
_entity_poly.entity_id
_entity_poly.type
_entity_poly.pdbx_seq_one_letter_code
_entity_poly.pdbx_strand_id
1 'polypeptide(L)'
;MSSETQKILTTDGIPLEESLRKAEKKNKIKAFLLVCPLLLFLIITYVFPIGDMLFRSVDDRMVTNMLPKTFKAMENWDGKDLPPEEVFEGFYLDYKKLVEEKTFGKLATQLNYEKNGFKSILKKLKRKMKKFEEGNYKEQIMSVHKRWADVEYWRALKR
;
A
#
# COMPACT_ATOMS: atom_id res chain seq x y z
N MET A 1 -21.53 -64.15 -12.50
CA MET A 1 -21.72 -63.63 -13.90
C MET A 1 -20.93 -62.32 -13.97
N SER A 2 -19.68 -62.45 -14.47
CA SER A 2 -18.82 -61.28 -14.65
C SER A 2 -19.17 -60.61 -15.98
N SER A 3 -19.73 -59.41 -15.92
CA SER A 3 -19.94 -58.61 -17.12
C SER A 3 -18.58 -58.03 -17.56
N GLU A 4 -17.96 -58.71 -18.51
CA GLU A 4 -16.84 -58.15 -19.25
C GLU A 4 -17.33 -56.93 -20.03
N THR A 5 -16.97 -55.77 -19.58
CA THR A 5 -17.15 -54.53 -20.31
C THR A 5 -16.29 -54.61 -21.57
N GLN A 6 -16.85 -54.99 -22.70
CA GLN A 6 -16.18 -55.01 -24.00
C GLN A 6 -15.58 -53.60 -24.23
N LYS A 7 -14.27 -53.48 -24.13
CA LYS A 7 -13.53 -52.27 -24.52
C LYS A 7 -13.67 -52.13 -26.04
N ILE A 8 -14.51 -51.22 -26.48
CA ILE A 8 -14.61 -50.88 -27.88
C ILE A 8 -13.29 -50.21 -28.29
N LEU A 9 -12.56 -50.90 -29.18
CA LEU A 9 -11.31 -50.41 -29.74
C LEU A 9 -11.59 -49.66 -31.04
N THR A 10 -10.87 -48.55 -31.22
CA THR A 10 -10.83 -47.80 -32.48
C THR A 10 -10.06 -48.61 -33.52
N THR A 11 -10.19 -48.26 -34.82
CA THR A 11 -9.47 -48.89 -35.95
C THR A 11 -7.95 -48.98 -35.74
N ASP A 12 -7.39 -48.13 -34.89
CA ASP A 12 -5.97 -48.07 -34.54
C ASP A 12 -5.61 -48.85 -33.27
N GLY A 13 -6.52 -49.65 -32.71
CA GLY A 13 -6.26 -50.51 -31.54
C GLY A 13 -6.21 -49.76 -30.18
N ILE A 14 -6.59 -48.48 -30.15
CA ILE A 14 -6.61 -47.67 -28.92
C ILE A 14 -8.01 -47.75 -28.30
N PRO A 15 -8.16 -47.84 -26.95
CA PRO A 15 -9.46 -47.78 -26.32
C PRO A 15 -10.22 -46.50 -26.70
N LEU A 16 -11.48 -46.63 -27.13
CA LEU A 16 -12.30 -45.51 -27.57
C LEU A 16 -12.37 -44.38 -26.54
N GLU A 17 -12.42 -44.74 -25.26
CA GLU A 17 -12.40 -43.76 -24.15
C GLU A 17 -11.14 -42.90 -24.13
N GLU A 18 -9.99 -43.47 -24.41
CA GLU A 18 -8.72 -42.74 -24.41
C GLU A 18 -8.60 -41.80 -25.60
N SER A 19 -9.07 -42.25 -26.79
CA SER A 19 -9.10 -41.39 -27.98
C SER A 19 -10.09 -40.22 -27.82
N LEU A 20 -11.27 -40.46 -27.23
CA LEU A 20 -12.25 -39.44 -26.92
C LEU A 20 -11.71 -38.42 -25.91
N ARG A 21 -11.08 -38.88 -24.84
CA ARG A 21 -10.43 -37.98 -23.84
C ARG A 21 -9.33 -37.11 -24.47
N LYS A 22 -8.53 -37.66 -25.37
CA LYS A 22 -7.51 -36.91 -26.11
C LYS A 22 -8.13 -35.88 -27.06
N ALA A 23 -9.19 -36.23 -27.76
CA ALA A 23 -9.94 -35.33 -28.63
C ALA A 23 -10.62 -34.21 -27.83
N GLU A 24 -11.27 -34.53 -26.71
CA GLU A 24 -11.89 -33.53 -25.83
C GLU A 24 -10.85 -32.57 -25.25
N LYS A 25 -9.71 -33.07 -24.76
CA LYS A 25 -8.63 -32.19 -24.28
C LYS A 25 -8.14 -31.24 -25.37
N LYS A 26 -7.96 -31.76 -26.60
CA LYS A 26 -7.52 -30.96 -27.74
C LYS A 26 -8.54 -29.88 -28.11
N ASN A 27 -9.82 -30.21 -28.07
CA ASN A 27 -10.90 -29.24 -28.33
C ASN A 27 -11.05 -28.21 -27.22
N LYS A 28 -10.91 -28.61 -25.94
CA LYS A 28 -10.89 -27.68 -24.79
C LYS A 28 -9.72 -26.68 -24.89
N ILE A 29 -8.52 -27.15 -25.26
CA ILE A 29 -7.35 -26.28 -25.44
C ILE A 29 -7.57 -25.32 -26.61
N LYS A 30 -8.14 -25.79 -27.75
CA LYS A 30 -8.44 -24.92 -28.89
C LYS A 30 -9.49 -23.84 -28.52
N ALA A 31 -10.55 -24.22 -27.81
CA ALA A 31 -11.56 -23.29 -27.34
C ALA A 31 -10.96 -22.28 -26.34
N PHE A 32 -10.11 -22.74 -25.43
CA PHE A 32 -9.41 -21.84 -24.49
C PHE A 32 -8.47 -20.87 -25.22
N LEU A 33 -7.71 -21.33 -26.19
CA LEU A 33 -6.84 -20.49 -27.03
C LEU A 33 -7.61 -19.41 -27.81
N LEU A 34 -8.82 -19.72 -28.24
CA LEU A 34 -9.68 -18.76 -28.93
C LEU A 34 -10.18 -17.64 -27.99
N VAL A 35 -10.50 -18.01 -26.74
CA VAL A 35 -11.00 -17.06 -25.71
C VAL A 35 -9.85 -16.33 -25.00
N CYS A 36 -8.66 -16.94 -24.97
CA CYS A 36 -7.48 -16.45 -24.27
C CYS A 36 -7.11 -14.97 -24.59
N PRO A 37 -7.07 -14.52 -25.86
CA PRO A 37 -6.71 -13.13 -26.14
C PRO A 37 -7.72 -12.13 -25.58
N LEU A 38 -9.01 -12.45 -25.62
CA LEU A 38 -10.05 -11.61 -25.02
C LEU A 38 -9.95 -11.58 -23.50
N LEU A 39 -9.74 -12.73 -22.88
CA LEU A 39 -9.59 -12.87 -21.43
C LEU A 39 -8.31 -12.15 -20.94
N LEU A 40 -7.24 -12.26 -21.69
CA LEU A 40 -5.97 -11.58 -21.39
C LEU A 40 -6.13 -10.05 -21.49
N PHE A 41 -6.84 -9.57 -22.49
CA PHE A 41 -7.20 -8.16 -22.63
C PHE A 41 -8.01 -7.67 -21.41
N LEU A 42 -9.02 -8.41 -20.97
CA LEU A 42 -9.80 -8.07 -19.79
C LEU A 42 -8.94 -8.05 -18.50
N ILE A 43 -8.06 -9.02 -18.33
CA ILE A 43 -7.16 -9.07 -17.16
C ILE A 43 -6.25 -7.84 -17.15
N ILE A 44 -5.63 -7.51 -18.27
CA ILE A 44 -4.71 -6.37 -18.34
C ILE A 44 -5.47 -5.06 -18.12
N THR A 45 -6.65 -4.90 -18.70
CA THR A 45 -7.37 -3.62 -18.68
C THR A 45 -8.13 -3.38 -17.38
N TYR A 46 -8.63 -4.43 -16.72
CA TYR A 46 -9.48 -4.29 -15.54
C TYR A 46 -8.83 -4.86 -14.27
N VAL A 47 -8.35 -6.09 -14.31
CA VAL A 47 -7.84 -6.78 -13.10
C VAL A 47 -6.53 -6.16 -12.63
N PHE A 48 -5.64 -5.82 -13.55
CA PHE A 48 -4.35 -5.23 -13.21
C PHE A 48 -4.50 -3.85 -12.53
N PRO A 49 -5.27 -2.87 -13.06
CA PRO A 49 -5.45 -1.58 -12.38
C PRO A 49 -6.17 -1.70 -11.03
N ILE A 50 -7.16 -2.60 -10.93
CA ILE A 50 -7.86 -2.84 -9.65
C ILE A 50 -6.90 -3.45 -8.64
N GLY A 51 -6.08 -4.41 -9.05
CA GLY A 51 -5.03 -5.01 -8.21
C GLY A 51 -4.02 -3.97 -7.73
N ASP A 52 -3.52 -3.10 -8.61
CA ASP A 52 -2.59 -2.02 -8.24
C ASP A 52 -3.21 -1.04 -7.25
N MET A 53 -4.49 -0.68 -7.43
CA MET A 53 -5.21 0.15 -6.47
C MET A 53 -5.36 -0.51 -5.10
N LEU A 54 -5.67 -1.81 -5.07
CA LEU A 54 -5.79 -2.57 -3.82
C LEU A 54 -4.44 -2.69 -3.11
N PHE A 55 -3.36 -3.00 -3.84
CA PHE A 55 -2.01 -3.06 -3.26
C PHE A 55 -1.58 -1.71 -2.68
N ARG A 56 -1.86 -0.61 -3.35
CA ARG A 56 -1.57 0.74 -2.83
C ARG A 56 -2.42 1.11 -1.62
N SER A 57 -3.65 0.62 -1.54
CA SER A 57 -4.56 0.85 -0.41
C SER A 57 -4.12 0.12 0.87
N VAL A 58 -3.38 -0.98 0.73
CA VAL A 58 -2.86 -1.77 1.86
C VAL A 58 -1.43 -1.35 2.26
N ASP A 59 -0.78 -0.48 1.47
CA ASP A 59 0.59 -0.03 1.75
C ASP A 59 0.61 1.14 2.74
N ASP A 60 0.17 0.91 3.97
CA ASP A 60 0.27 1.84 5.11
C ASP A 60 1.74 2.16 5.49
N ARG A 61 2.69 1.46 4.86
CA ARG A 61 4.13 1.65 5.11
C ARG A 61 4.69 2.92 4.49
N MET A 62 3.94 3.60 3.62
CA MET A 62 4.44 4.80 2.95
C MET A 62 4.83 5.88 3.97
N VAL A 63 3.97 6.17 4.94
CA VAL A 63 4.24 7.18 5.97
C VAL A 63 5.37 6.73 6.90
N THR A 64 5.37 5.46 7.31
CA THR A 64 6.43 4.87 8.13
C THR A 64 7.79 4.94 7.46
N ASN A 65 7.86 4.66 6.17
CA ASN A 65 9.10 4.74 5.39
C ASN A 65 9.58 6.19 5.21
N MET A 66 8.67 7.15 5.19
CA MET A 66 9.00 8.57 5.08
C MET A 66 9.46 9.18 6.42
N LEU A 67 9.02 8.62 7.55
CA LEU A 67 9.26 9.14 8.90
C LEU A 67 9.88 8.10 9.84
N PRO A 68 10.99 7.44 9.47
CA PRO A 68 11.52 6.30 10.21
C PRO A 68 11.96 6.64 11.63
N LYS A 69 12.57 7.81 11.87
CA LYS A 69 12.99 8.25 13.20
C LYS A 69 11.79 8.59 14.08
N THR A 70 10.78 9.22 13.49
CA THR A 70 9.53 9.54 14.16
C THR A 70 8.82 8.28 14.65
N PHE A 71 8.65 7.29 13.78
CA PHE A 71 7.98 6.04 14.13
C PHE A 71 8.76 5.24 15.18
N LYS A 72 10.07 5.20 15.08
CA LYS A 72 10.92 4.58 16.08
C LYS A 72 10.75 5.24 17.46
N ALA A 73 10.70 6.57 17.53
CA ALA A 73 10.44 7.28 18.77
C ALA A 73 9.00 7.09 19.29
N MET A 74 8.03 6.84 18.37
CA MET A 74 6.64 6.58 18.73
C MET A 74 6.35 5.15 19.22
N GLU A 75 7.29 4.21 19.13
CA GLU A 75 7.07 2.82 19.56
C GLU A 75 6.60 2.74 21.01
N ASN A 76 7.22 3.52 21.90
CA ASN A 76 6.93 3.55 23.33
C ASN A 76 5.84 4.55 23.73
N TRP A 77 5.26 5.29 22.78
CA TRP A 77 4.22 6.27 23.07
C TRP A 77 2.82 5.61 23.03
N ASP A 78 2.08 5.73 24.13
CA ASP A 78 0.76 5.11 24.32
C ASP A 78 -0.39 5.87 23.62
N GLY A 79 -0.13 7.07 23.12
CA GLY A 79 -1.12 7.88 22.41
C GLY A 79 -2.14 8.60 23.30
N LYS A 80 -2.00 8.58 24.64
CA LYS A 80 -2.94 9.27 25.53
C LYS A 80 -2.69 10.75 25.63
N ASP A 81 -1.44 11.11 25.84
CA ASP A 81 -0.99 12.48 25.99
C ASP A 81 -0.15 12.92 24.77
N LEU A 82 0.29 14.18 24.77
CA LEU A 82 1.22 14.67 23.75
C LEU A 82 2.50 13.83 23.75
N PRO A 83 3.05 13.51 22.58
CA PRO A 83 4.28 12.74 22.52
C PRO A 83 5.44 13.42 23.26
N PRO A 84 6.43 12.63 23.70
CA PRO A 84 7.65 13.16 24.31
C PRO A 84 8.51 13.92 23.27
N GLU A 85 9.49 14.69 23.77
CA GLU A 85 10.40 15.51 22.95
C GLU A 85 11.08 14.71 21.82
N GLU A 86 11.49 13.46 22.12
CA GLU A 86 12.15 12.56 21.18
C GLU A 86 11.33 12.33 19.89
N VAL A 87 10.03 12.31 20.01
CA VAL A 87 9.13 12.16 18.84
C VAL A 87 9.12 13.44 18.00
N PHE A 88 9.12 14.60 18.64
CA PHE A 88 9.20 15.88 17.94
C PHE A 88 10.53 16.09 17.25
N GLU A 89 11.62 15.68 17.89
CA GLU A 89 12.95 15.68 17.31
C GLU A 89 13.04 14.74 16.10
N GLY A 90 12.61 13.48 16.27
CA GLY A 90 12.55 12.52 15.17
C GLY A 90 11.74 13.04 14.00
N PHE A 91 10.57 13.65 14.27
CA PHE A 91 9.70 14.24 13.27
C PHE A 91 10.37 15.43 12.56
N TYR A 92 11.06 16.29 13.28
CA TYR A 92 11.78 17.41 12.68
C TYR A 92 12.89 16.93 11.74
N LEU A 93 13.68 15.94 12.16
CA LEU A 93 14.77 15.40 11.36
C LEU A 93 14.27 14.73 10.08
N ASP A 94 13.26 13.87 10.20
CA ASP A 94 12.66 13.20 9.06
C ASP A 94 12.01 14.22 8.10
N TYR A 95 11.24 15.16 8.65
CA TYR A 95 10.57 16.17 7.87
C TYR A 95 11.54 17.10 7.14
N LYS A 96 12.66 17.48 7.78
CA LYS A 96 13.74 18.27 7.17
C LYS A 96 14.28 17.56 5.93
N LYS A 97 14.59 16.27 6.04
CA LYS A 97 15.03 15.43 4.93
C LYS A 97 14.02 15.41 3.78
N LEU A 98 12.72 15.21 4.09
CA LEU A 98 11.66 15.21 3.07
C LEU A 98 11.50 16.57 2.36
N VAL A 99 11.77 17.66 3.05
CA VAL A 99 11.76 19.01 2.46
C VAL A 99 12.95 19.20 1.52
N GLU A 100 14.14 18.72 1.89
CA GLU A 100 15.36 18.76 1.07
C GLU A 100 15.19 17.89 -0.19
N GLU A 101 14.66 16.70 -0.06
CA GLU A 101 14.36 15.76 -1.16
C GLU A 101 13.13 16.17 -2.00
N LYS A 102 12.42 17.25 -1.65
CA LYS A 102 11.19 17.73 -2.29
C LYS A 102 10.02 16.72 -2.25
N THR A 103 10.08 15.73 -1.37
CA THR A 103 9.07 14.65 -1.24
C THR A 103 7.98 14.93 -0.21
N PHE A 104 8.13 16.01 0.59
CA PHE A 104 7.17 16.39 1.65
C PHE A 104 5.70 16.52 1.16
N GLY A 105 5.49 16.81 -0.13
CA GLY A 105 4.16 16.91 -0.72
C GLY A 105 3.40 15.58 -0.69
N LYS A 106 4.08 14.46 -0.87
CA LYS A 106 3.50 13.12 -0.77
C LYS A 106 3.04 12.84 0.66
N LEU A 107 3.90 13.08 1.63
CA LEU A 107 3.55 12.97 3.06
C LEU A 107 2.34 13.85 3.41
N ALA A 108 2.36 15.12 2.99
CA ALA A 108 1.28 16.06 3.28
C ALA A 108 -0.06 15.63 2.69
N THR A 109 -0.06 15.00 1.52
CA THR A 109 -1.26 14.48 0.88
C THR A 109 -1.76 13.24 1.63
N GLN A 110 -0.89 12.29 1.93
CA GLN A 110 -1.25 11.07 2.64
C GLN A 110 -1.83 11.38 4.03
N LEU A 111 -1.13 12.16 4.84
CA LEU A 111 -1.63 12.54 6.16
C LEU A 111 -2.93 13.37 6.11
N ASN A 112 -3.16 14.12 5.04
CA ASN A 112 -4.40 14.87 4.89
C ASN A 112 -5.61 13.98 4.58
N TYR A 113 -5.41 12.76 4.06
CA TYR A 113 -6.46 11.74 3.97
C TYR A 113 -6.83 11.20 5.33
N GLU A 114 -5.85 10.99 6.22
CA GLU A 114 -6.11 10.53 7.59
C GLU A 114 -6.81 11.58 8.44
N LYS A 115 -6.35 12.82 8.39
CA LYS A 115 -6.96 13.93 9.12
C LYS A 115 -6.83 15.23 8.35
N ASN A 116 -7.97 15.87 8.11
CA ASN A 116 -8.03 17.14 7.41
C ASN A 116 -7.19 18.23 8.10
N GLY A 117 -6.42 18.97 7.31
CA GLY A 117 -5.62 20.09 7.74
C GLY A 117 -4.12 19.83 7.89
N PHE A 118 -3.66 18.57 7.76
CA PHE A 118 -2.24 18.26 7.76
C PHE A 118 -1.48 19.03 6.67
N LYS A 119 -2.02 19.09 5.47
CA LYS A 119 -1.38 19.81 4.36
C LYS A 119 -1.08 21.27 4.68
N SER A 120 -1.98 21.94 5.40
CA SER A 120 -1.80 23.35 5.78
C SER A 120 -0.76 23.53 6.89
N ILE A 121 -0.79 22.67 7.93
CA ILE A 121 0.15 22.77 9.05
C ILE A 121 1.56 22.35 8.65
N LEU A 122 1.72 21.34 7.82
CA LEU A 122 3.02 20.93 7.26
C LEU A 122 3.60 22.04 6.36
N LYS A 123 2.77 22.67 5.52
CA LYS A 123 3.24 23.81 4.71
C LYS A 123 3.70 25.00 5.55
N LYS A 124 3.02 25.28 6.68
CA LYS A 124 3.46 26.29 7.64
C LYS A 124 4.76 25.90 8.34
N LEU A 125 4.87 24.63 8.74
CA LEU A 125 6.08 24.09 9.36
C LEU A 125 7.28 24.25 8.42
N LYS A 126 7.16 23.85 7.15
CA LYS A 126 8.21 24.02 6.14
C LYS A 126 8.77 25.44 6.06
N ARG A 127 7.91 26.45 6.21
CA ARG A 127 8.33 27.85 6.14
C ARG A 127 9.05 28.31 7.41
N LYS A 128 8.61 27.82 8.58
CA LYS A 128 9.13 28.25 9.88
C LYS A 128 10.36 27.43 10.34
N MET A 129 10.48 26.18 9.93
CA MET A 129 11.57 25.29 10.38
C MET A 129 12.97 25.80 10.04
N LYS A 130 13.10 26.68 9.04
CA LYS A 130 14.39 27.32 8.70
C LYS A 130 14.93 28.21 9.81
N LYS A 131 14.09 28.60 10.77
CA LYS A 131 14.42 29.47 11.90
C LYS A 131 14.48 28.71 13.22
N PHE A 132 14.39 27.37 13.17
CA PHE A 132 14.44 26.55 14.37
C PHE A 132 15.87 26.46 14.89
N GLU A 133 15.99 26.57 16.20
CA GLU A 133 17.24 26.37 16.93
C GLU A 133 17.37 24.90 17.34
N GLU A 134 18.58 24.46 17.64
CA GLU A 134 18.80 23.11 18.13
C GLU A 134 18.22 22.92 19.54
N GLY A 135 17.48 21.82 19.70
CA GLY A 135 16.75 21.52 20.94
C GLY A 135 15.36 22.13 21.02
N ASN A 136 14.58 21.70 22.02
CA ASN A 136 13.19 22.14 22.27
C ASN A 136 12.28 22.09 21.04
N TYR A 137 12.39 21.06 20.22
CA TYR A 137 11.61 20.92 19.00
C TYR A 137 10.10 20.87 19.26
N LYS A 138 9.68 20.32 20.41
CA LYS A 138 8.28 20.28 20.83
C LYS A 138 7.68 21.70 20.91
N GLU A 139 8.30 22.58 21.63
CA GLU A 139 7.83 23.97 21.78
C GLU A 139 7.86 24.71 20.46
N GLN A 140 8.92 24.54 19.68
CA GLN A 140 9.08 25.18 18.38
C GLN A 140 8.01 24.73 17.39
N ILE A 141 7.76 23.42 17.28
CA ILE A 141 6.73 22.87 16.40
C ILE A 141 5.32 23.29 16.83
N MET A 142 5.04 23.23 18.14
CA MET A 142 3.74 23.68 18.68
C MET A 142 3.50 25.18 18.44
N SER A 143 4.55 26.00 18.49
CA SER A 143 4.44 27.46 18.20
C SER A 143 4.07 27.76 16.75
N VAL A 144 4.31 26.82 15.81
CA VAL A 144 3.95 27.00 14.40
C VAL A 144 2.46 27.02 14.19
N HIS A 145 1.73 26.14 14.89
CA HIS A 145 0.28 26.05 14.79
C HIS A 145 -0.32 25.25 15.95
N LYS A 146 -1.43 25.74 16.51
CA LYS A 146 -2.14 25.12 17.65
C LYS A 146 -2.50 23.64 17.48
N ARG A 147 -2.69 23.19 16.25
CA ARG A 147 -3.00 21.77 15.95
C ARG A 147 -1.87 20.81 16.31
N TRP A 148 -0.64 21.27 16.41
CA TRP A 148 0.48 20.44 16.88
C TRP A 148 0.41 20.14 18.38
N ALA A 149 -0.38 20.93 19.15
CA ALA A 149 -0.73 20.63 20.53
C ALA A 149 -1.95 19.71 20.69
N ASP A 150 -2.56 19.29 19.59
CA ASP A 150 -3.69 18.35 19.59
C ASP A 150 -3.17 16.92 19.39
N VAL A 151 -3.36 16.06 20.41
CA VAL A 151 -2.96 14.65 20.43
C VAL A 151 -3.53 13.87 19.23
N GLU A 152 -4.72 14.25 18.77
CA GLU A 152 -5.38 13.57 17.64
C GLU A 152 -4.58 13.67 16.33
N TYR A 153 -3.81 14.72 16.12
CA TYR A 153 -2.92 14.82 14.96
C TYR A 153 -1.75 13.85 15.03
N TRP A 154 -1.22 13.63 16.22
CA TRP A 154 -0.15 12.66 16.46
C TRP A 154 -0.65 11.22 16.40
N ARG A 155 -1.88 10.97 16.89
CA ARG A 155 -2.55 9.67 16.72
C ARG A 155 -2.79 9.34 15.24
N ALA A 156 -3.23 10.33 14.47
CA ALA A 156 -3.43 10.16 13.03
C ALA A 156 -2.10 9.93 12.28
N LEU A 157 -0.99 10.44 12.80
CA LEU A 157 0.35 10.18 12.27
C LEU A 157 0.83 8.75 12.59
N LYS A 158 0.42 8.17 13.72
CA LYS A 158 0.80 6.83 14.19
C LYS A 158 -0.02 5.71 13.52
N ARG A 159 -1.18 6.02 12.93
CA ARG A 159 -2.05 5.05 12.24
C ARG A 159 -1.44 4.60 10.93
#